data_2863486980ec42a8cd77aca826072cdc
#
_entry.id   2863486980ec42a8cd77aca826072cdc
#
_cell.length_a   1.000
_cell.length_b   1.000
_cell.length_c   1.000
_cell.angle_alpha   90.00
_cell.angle_beta   90.00
_cell.angle_gamma   90.00
#
_symmetry.space_group_name_H-M   'P 1'
#
loop_
_entity.id
_entity.type
_entity.pdbx_description
1 polymer ?
#
loop_
_entity_poly.entity_id
_entity_poly.type
_entity_poly.pdbx_seq_one_letter_code
_entity_poly.pdbx_strand_id
1 'polypeptide(L)'
;MNKTLVAFASKQEFNTLFPQISAVVAASTPVSVGALYDVTVCGVGVLDFSVNLASQLSKHRYERVIMLGICGAYEGRDIQVGEVVRVDTEVVGDMGVQNAEGHFIPWGELIGEPVIYKGDSPRLLPLRLASVRSVVGVTVNTCTGTRYLSLRRSGMFNADVETMEGAACFAVCKKFGASVFQFRAVSNIATDRDTSAWKIPEALAALKSEVLDNL
;
A
#
# COMPACT_ATOMS: atom_id res chain seq x y z
N MET A 1 -5.66 -9.72 24.36
CA MET A 1 -6.24 -9.99 23.03
C MET A 1 -5.28 -9.45 21.99
N ASN A 2 -4.99 -10.26 21.01
CA ASN A 2 -4.08 -9.88 19.92
C ASN A 2 -4.84 -8.94 18.97
N LYS A 3 -4.53 -7.65 19.01
CA LYS A 3 -5.28 -6.60 18.30
C LYS A 3 -4.67 -6.35 16.92
N THR A 4 -5.52 -6.18 15.91
CA THR A 4 -5.13 -5.77 14.56
C THR A 4 -5.23 -4.25 14.41
N LEU A 5 -4.25 -3.63 13.74
CA LEU A 5 -4.35 -2.24 13.30
C LEU A 5 -4.62 -2.22 11.80
N VAL A 6 -5.69 -1.58 11.39
CA VAL A 6 -5.97 -1.30 9.97
C VAL A 6 -5.48 0.12 9.66
N ALA A 7 -4.53 0.24 8.75
CA ALA A 7 -3.86 1.48 8.42
C ALA A 7 -4.22 1.96 7.00
N PHE A 8 -4.55 3.24 6.88
CA PHE A 8 -4.84 3.94 5.64
C PHE A 8 -3.81 5.05 5.40
N ALA A 9 -3.53 5.34 4.14
CA ALA A 9 -2.71 6.49 3.78
C ALA A 9 -3.53 7.79 3.88
N SER A 10 -4.72 7.82 3.30
CA SER A 10 -5.50 9.04 3.15
C SER A 10 -6.80 9.05 3.97
N LYS A 11 -7.22 10.25 4.36
CA LYS A 11 -8.54 10.47 4.97
C LYS A 11 -9.67 10.14 3.99
N GLN A 12 -9.44 10.29 2.69
CA GLN A 12 -10.44 10.00 1.68
C GLN A 12 -10.78 8.51 1.64
N GLU A 13 -9.75 7.63 1.59
CA GLU A 13 -9.92 6.19 1.66
C GLU A 13 -10.64 5.79 2.95
N PHE A 14 -10.15 6.29 4.08
CA PHE A 14 -10.75 6.02 5.37
C PHE A 14 -12.21 6.45 5.45
N ASN A 15 -12.53 7.70 5.09
CA ASN A 15 -13.91 8.24 5.18
C ASN A 15 -14.90 7.49 4.28
N THR A 16 -14.44 7.00 3.12
CA THR A 16 -15.26 6.21 2.21
C THR A 16 -15.61 4.85 2.81
N LEU A 17 -14.64 4.22 3.50
CA LEU A 17 -14.82 2.88 4.08
C LEU A 17 -15.50 2.92 5.45
N PHE A 18 -15.33 4.00 6.20
CA PHE A 18 -15.87 4.21 7.55
C PHE A 18 -16.65 5.52 7.70
N PRO A 19 -17.70 5.77 6.91
CA PRO A 19 -18.42 7.05 6.94
C PRO A 19 -19.00 7.38 8.32
N GLN A 20 -19.35 6.36 9.13
CA GLN A 20 -19.96 6.50 10.44
C GLN A 20 -19.00 7.03 11.52
N ILE A 21 -17.69 6.94 11.32
CA ILE A 21 -16.67 7.39 12.29
C ILE A 21 -15.70 8.41 11.69
N SER A 22 -15.97 8.93 10.51
CA SER A 22 -15.07 9.81 9.75
C SER A 22 -14.70 11.10 10.50
N ALA A 23 -15.58 11.59 11.38
CA ALA A 23 -15.33 12.81 12.16
C ALA A 23 -14.34 12.63 13.33
N VAL A 24 -14.00 11.41 13.69
CA VAL A 24 -13.27 11.09 14.95
C VAL A 24 -11.79 10.83 14.72
N VAL A 25 -11.37 10.47 13.49
CA VAL A 25 -9.99 10.06 13.23
C VAL A 25 -9.06 11.26 13.01
N ALA A 26 -8.30 11.57 14.04
CA ALA A 26 -7.08 12.36 13.88
C ALA A 26 -5.91 11.42 13.57
N ALA A 27 -4.96 11.84 12.72
CA ALA A 27 -3.78 11.04 12.31
C ALA A 27 -2.90 10.55 13.50
N SER A 28 -3.15 11.04 14.69
CA SER A 28 -2.33 10.76 15.88
C SER A 28 -2.90 9.75 16.87
N THR A 29 -4.14 9.24 16.66
CA THR A 29 -4.77 8.32 17.61
C THR A 29 -5.61 7.28 16.85
N PRO A 30 -5.35 5.97 17.02
CA PRO A 30 -6.18 4.93 16.47
C PRO A 30 -7.57 4.94 17.08
N VAL A 31 -8.59 4.63 16.29
CA VAL A 31 -9.98 4.52 16.71
C VAL A 31 -10.40 3.06 16.70
N SER A 32 -10.97 2.59 17.80
CA SER A 32 -11.47 1.20 17.89
C SER A 32 -12.75 1.01 17.09
N VAL A 33 -12.78 -0.03 16.27
CA VAL A 33 -13.95 -0.47 15.53
C VAL A 33 -14.40 -1.83 16.11
N GLY A 34 -15.38 -1.77 16.99
CA GLY A 34 -15.79 -2.94 17.76
C GLY A 34 -14.67 -3.50 18.62
N ALA A 35 -14.65 -4.84 18.77
CA ALA A 35 -13.63 -5.57 19.52
C ALA A 35 -12.49 -6.12 18.64
N LEU A 36 -12.63 -6.02 17.32
CA LEU A 36 -11.79 -6.77 16.37
C LEU A 36 -10.51 -6.01 15.99
N TYR A 37 -10.60 -4.73 15.70
CA TYR A 37 -9.45 -3.96 15.23
C TYR A 37 -9.56 -2.48 15.56
N ASP A 38 -8.42 -1.81 15.53
CA ASP A 38 -8.32 -0.35 15.50
C ASP A 38 -8.06 0.12 14.07
N VAL A 39 -8.48 1.34 13.77
CA VAL A 39 -8.22 1.99 12.48
C VAL A 39 -7.41 3.28 12.67
N THR A 40 -6.53 3.59 11.73
CA THR A 40 -5.72 4.81 11.74
C THR A 40 -5.48 5.33 10.34
N VAL A 41 -5.28 6.65 10.22
CA VAL A 41 -4.80 7.30 8.98
C VAL A 41 -3.36 7.76 9.23
N CYS A 42 -2.43 7.26 8.43
CA CYS A 42 -1.00 7.51 8.64
C CYS A 42 -0.43 8.66 7.79
N GLY A 43 -1.14 9.12 6.76
CA GLY A 43 -0.66 10.12 5.82
C GLY A 43 -0.19 9.52 4.51
N VAL A 44 -0.20 10.34 3.46
CA VAL A 44 0.21 9.96 2.12
C VAL A 44 1.72 10.11 1.96
N GLY A 45 2.35 9.11 1.32
CA GLY A 45 3.78 9.08 1.04
C GLY A 45 4.62 8.48 2.17
N VAL A 46 5.84 8.12 1.81
CA VAL A 46 6.76 7.35 2.68
C VAL A 46 7.00 8.02 4.02
N LEU A 47 7.20 9.36 4.06
CA LEU A 47 7.60 10.07 5.28
C LEU A 47 6.47 10.10 6.32
N ASP A 48 5.33 10.66 5.96
CA ASP A 48 4.20 10.81 6.89
C ASP A 48 3.69 9.45 7.34
N PHE A 49 3.57 8.50 6.41
CA PHE A 49 3.14 7.15 6.74
C PHE A 49 4.09 6.48 7.75
N SER A 50 5.40 6.57 7.52
CA SER A 50 6.40 5.96 8.41
C SER A 50 6.36 6.56 9.81
N VAL A 51 6.36 7.90 9.92
CA VAL A 51 6.39 8.59 11.21
C VAL A 51 5.13 8.30 12.02
N ASN A 52 3.97 8.40 11.39
CA ASN A 52 2.70 8.18 12.07
C ASN A 52 2.50 6.71 12.47
N LEU A 53 2.78 5.75 11.58
CA LEU A 53 2.69 4.33 11.91
C LEU A 53 3.67 3.96 13.03
N ALA A 54 4.93 4.42 12.97
CA ALA A 54 5.90 4.18 14.02
C ALA A 54 5.44 4.76 15.36
N SER A 55 4.86 5.96 15.36
CA SER A 55 4.27 6.55 16.56
C SER A 55 3.13 5.70 17.15
N GLN A 56 2.29 5.08 16.30
CA GLN A 56 1.22 4.18 16.79
C GLN A 56 1.82 2.90 17.40
N LEU A 57 2.74 2.25 16.68
CA LEU A 57 3.33 0.99 17.15
C LEU A 57 4.24 1.17 18.37
N SER A 58 4.76 2.37 18.63
CA SER A 58 5.51 2.66 19.86
C SER A 58 4.63 2.81 21.08
N LYS A 59 3.37 3.24 20.92
CA LYS A 59 2.43 3.50 22.00
C LYS A 59 1.49 2.33 22.27
N HIS A 60 1.19 1.55 21.24
CA HIS A 60 0.20 0.46 21.27
C HIS A 60 0.81 -0.80 20.70
N ARG A 61 0.56 -1.93 21.35
CA ARG A 61 1.04 -3.22 20.89
C ARG A 61 -0.02 -3.87 19.99
N TYR A 62 0.31 -4.04 18.71
CA TYR A 62 -0.50 -4.75 17.73
C TYR A 62 0.22 -6.04 17.31
N GLU A 63 -0.54 -7.13 17.15
CA GLU A 63 -0.01 -8.39 16.60
C GLU A 63 0.22 -8.26 15.09
N ARG A 64 -0.70 -7.57 14.43
CA ARG A 64 -0.63 -7.36 12.99
C ARG A 64 -1.10 -5.97 12.57
N VAL A 65 -0.55 -5.53 11.45
CA VAL A 65 -1.00 -4.35 10.70
C VAL A 65 -1.54 -4.82 9.36
N ILE A 66 -2.72 -4.35 8.99
CA ILE A 66 -3.30 -4.55 7.66
C ILE A 66 -3.40 -3.19 6.99
N MET A 67 -2.60 -2.98 5.96
CA MET A 67 -2.66 -1.76 5.17
C MET A 67 -3.70 -1.91 4.08
N LEU A 68 -4.64 -0.97 4.02
CA LEU A 68 -5.68 -0.90 3.01
C LEU A 68 -5.58 0.41 2.23
N GLY A 69 -5.89 0.37 0.93
CA GLY A 69 -5.91 1.56 0.08
C GLY A 69 -6.03 1.21 -1.40
N ILE A 70 -5.91 2.23 -2.23
CA ILE A 70 -5.90 2.08 -3.69
C ILE A 70 -4.48 1.97 -4.24
N CYS A 71 -4.37 1.51 -5.49
CA CYS A 71 -3.12 1.49 -6.26
C CYS A 71 -3.39 1.74 -7.74
N GLY A 72 -2.33 2.07 -8.49
CA GLY A 72 -2.33 2.03 -9.96
C GLY A 72 -1.73 0.72 -10.46
N ALA A 73 -2.39 0.02 -11.38
CA ALA A 73 -1.78 -1.11 -12.07
C ALA A 73 -0.89 -0.63 -13.22
N TYR A 74 0.28 -1.22 -13.39
CA TYR A 74 1.15 -0.88 -14.52
C TYR A 74 0.57 -1.40 -15.84
N GLU A 75 0.77 -0.61 -16.89
CA GLU A 75 0.32 -0.97 -18.23
C GLU A 75 0.99 -2.27 -18.72
N GLY A 76 0.20 -3.13 -19.35
CA GLY A 76 0.67 -4.43 -19.86
C GLY A 76 0.70 -5.56 -18.83
N ARG A 77 0.29 -5.30 -17.58
CA ARG A 77 0.05 -6.34 -16.58
C ARG A 77 -1.39 -6.85 -16.68
N ASP A 78 -1.57 -8.14 -16.45
CA ASP A 78 -2.91 -8.77 -16.45
C ASP A 78 -3.63 -8.48 -15.13
N ILE A 79 -3.92 -7.19 -14.88
CA ILE A 79 -4.63 -6.70 -13.70
C ILE A 79 -5.64 -5.66 -14.15
N GLN A 80 -6.87 -5.78 -13.66
CA GLN A 80 -7.98 -4.92 -14.09
C GLN A 80 -8.29 -3.83 -13.05
N VAL A 81 -8.80 -2.70 -13.52
CA VAL A 81 -9.37 -1.68 -12.64
C VAL A 81 -10.55 -2.27 -11.86
N GLY A 82 -10.58 -2.05 -10.55
CA GLY A 82 -11.56 -2.64 -9.63
C GLY A 82 -11.10 -3.96 -9.01
N GLU A 83 -10.05 -4.61 -9.54
CA GLU A 83 -9.49 -5.82 -8.93
C GLU A 83 -8.84 -5.52 -7.58
N VAL A 84 -9.06 -6.41 -6.60
CA VAL A 84 -8.39 -6.37 -5.31
C VAL A 84 -7.18 -7.31 -5.34
N VAL A 85 -6.04 -6.81 -4.93
CA VAL A 85 -4.77 -7.54 -4.91
C VAL A 85 -4.13 -7.50 -3.53
N ARG A 86 -3.36 -8.54 -3.19
CA ARG A 86 -2.49 -8.57 -2.03
C ARG A 86 -1.05 -8.30 -2.47
N VAL A 87 -0.48 -7.22 -2.00
CA VAL A 87 0.90 -6.86 -2.30
C VAL A 87 1.81 -7.55 -1.28
N ASP A 88 2.49 -8.62 -1.71
CA ASP A 88 3.36 -9.42 -0.86
C ASP A 88 4.83 -8.96 -0.88
N THR A 89 5.18 -8.15 -1.88
CA THR A 89 6.54 -7.60 -2.04
C THR A 89 6.44 -6.15 -2.48
N GLU A 90 7.19 -5.28 -1.83
CA GLU A 90 7.33 -3.87 -2.20
C GLU A 90 8.79 -3.55 -2.52
N VAL A 91 9.00 -2.91 -3.66
CA VAL A 91 10.30 -2.39 -4.08
C VAL A 91 10.30 -0.87 -3.93
N VAL A 92 11.38 -0.27 -3.44
CA VAL A 92 11.51 1.20 -3.45
C VAL A 92 11.94 1.64 -4.84
N GLY A 93 11.04 2.29 -5.58
CA GLY A 93 11.16 2.47 -7.02
C GLY A 93 11.82 3.77 -7.48
N ASP A 94 11.87 4.79 -6.64
CA ASP A 94 12.42 6.10 -7.01
C ASP A 94 13.61 6.54 -6.13
N MET A 95 14.20 5.60 -5.42
CA MET A 95 15.47 5.80 -4.73
C MET A 95 16.64 5.40 -5.65
N GLY A 96 17.47 6.35 -6.00
CA GLY A 96 18.58 6.12 -6.92
C GLY A 96 19.26 7.40 -7.37
N VAL A 97 19.95 7.35 -8.50
CA VAL A 97 20.67 8.45 -9.12
C VAL A 97 20.14 8.70 -10.52
N GLN A 98 19.94 9.95 -10.87
CA GLN A 98 19.74 10.36 -12.26
C GLN A 98 21.10 10.80 -12.82
N ASN A 99 21.56 10.11 -13.88
CA ASN A 99 22.83 10.44 -14.52
C ASN A 99 22.72 11.69 -15.43
N ALA A 100 23.84 12.12 -16.01
CA ALA A 100 23.90 13.34 -16.84
C ALA A 100 23.01 13.26 -18.11
N GLU A 101 22.74 12.07 -18.60
CA GLU A 101 21.86 11.80 -19.74
C GLU A 101 20.38 11.72 -19.34
N GLY A 102 20.06 11.90 -18.05
CA GLY A 102 18.70 11.84 -17.53
C GLY A 102 18.19 10.41 -17.27
N HIS A 103 19.06 9.41 -17.35
CA HIS A 103 18.69 8.02 -17.03
C HIS A 103 18.69 7.81 -15.52
N PHE A 104 17.61 7.21 -15.00
CA PHE A 104 17.51 6.79 -13.62
C PHE A 104 18.22 5.45 -13.44
N ILE A 105 19.13 5.39 -12.46
CA ILE A 105 19.83 4.21 -12.01
C ILE A 105 19.30 3.89 -10.61
N PRO A 106 18.59 2.77 -10.41
CA PRO A 106 18.03 2.43 -9.11
C PRO A 106 19.15 2.18 -8.09
N TRP A 107 18.86 2.52 -6.82
CA TRP A 107 19.81 2.33 -5.73
C TRP A 107 20.36 0.90 -5.65
N GLY A 108 19.51 -0.08 -5.93
CA GLY A 108 19.90 -1.50 -5.95
C GLY A 108 21.01 -1.84 -6.95
N GLU A 109 21.07 -1.17 -8.09
CA GLU A 109 22.18 -1.33 -9.03
C GLU A 109 23.49 -0.75 -8.48
N LEU A 110 23.41 0.34 -7.71
CA LEU A 110 24.58 1.02 -7.14
C LEU A 110 25.22 0.23 -5.99
N ILE A 111 24.42 -0.46 -5.18
CA ILE A 111 24.89 -1.23 -4.01
C ILE A 111 24.88 -2.75 -4.22
N GLY A 112 24.42 -3.22 -5.40
CA GLY A 112 24.35 -4.63 -5.75
C GLY A 112 23.13 -5.39 -5.21
N GLU A 113 22.22 -4.72 -4.46
CA GLU A 113 21.03 -5.34 -3.88
C GLU A 113 19.81 -4.42 -4.00
N PRO A 114 18.68 -4.88 -4.56
CA PRO A 114 17.47 -4.09 -4.61
C PRO A 114 16.91 -3.83 -3.19
N VAL A 115 16.33 -2.65 -2.98
CA VAL A 115 15.67 -2.32 -1.71
C VAL A 115 14.26 -2.89 -1.75
N ILE A 116 14.11 -4.06 -1.15
CA ILE A 116 12.88 -4.86 -1.16
C ILE A 116 12.41 -5.12 0.26
N TYR A 117 11.10 -4.94 0.48
CA TYR A 117 10.40 -5.34 1.70
C TYR A 117 9.35 -6.38 1.37
N LYS A 118 9.18 -7.36 2.27
CA LYS A 118 8.19 -8.44 2.11
C LYS A 118 7.20 -8.43 3.25
N GLY A 119 5.94 -8.65 2.90
CA GLY A 119 4.87 -8.94 3.86
C GLY A 119 5.04 -10.31 4.50
N ASP A 120 4.21 -10.58 5.50
CA ASP A 120 4.21 -11.85 6.20
C ASP A 120 3.50 -12.96 5.39
N SER A 121 3.68 -14.20 5.84
CA SER A 121 3.09 -15.36 5.19
C SER A 121 1.56 -15.27 5.18
N PRO A 122 0.90 -15.43 4.04
CA PRO A 122 -0.56 -15.41 3.95
C PRO A 122 -1.24 -16.53 4.77
N ARG A 123 -0.50 -17.53 5.22
CA ARG A 123 -1.01 -18.56 6.14
C ARG A 123 -1.46 -18.01 7.49
N LEU A 124 -1.06 -16.80 7.84
CA LEU A 124 -1.50 -16.08 9.05
C LEU A 124 -2.83 -15.33 8.85
N LEU A 125 -3.40 -15.37 7.65
CA LEU A 125 -4.67 -14.74 7.28
C LEU A 125 -5.80 -15.77 7.23
N PRO A 126 -7.07 -15.34 7.37
CA PRO A 126 -8.22 -16.15 6.97
C PRO A 126 -8.07 -16.64 5.52
N LEU A 127 -8.55 -17.84 5.22
CA LEU A 127 -8.37 -18.48 3.90
C LEU A 127 -8.82 -17.56 2.74
N ARG A 128 -9.94 -16.86 2.92
CA ARG A 128 -10.47 -15.95 1.91
C ARG A 128 -9.50 -14.81 1.59
N LEU A 129 -8.88 -14.22 2.59
CA LEU A 129 -7.87 -13.17 2.40
C LEU A 129 -6.54 -13.74 1.88
N ALA A 130 -6.17 -14.93 2.32
CA ALA A 130 -4.98 -15.64 1.84
C ALA A 130 -5.06 -15.98 0.34
N SER A 131 -6.27 -16.18 -0.20
CA SER A 131 -6.51 -16.51 -1.61
C SER A 131 -6.55 -15.30 -2.55
N VAL A 132 -6.56 -14.07 -2.02
CA VAL A 132 -6.45 -12.86 -2.85
C VAL A 132 -5.15 -12.90 -3.65
N ARG A 133 -5.23 -12.54 -4.93
CA ARG A 133 -4.11 -12.57 -5.87
C ARG A 133 -2.89 -11.82 -5.31
N SER A 134 -1.76 -12.49 -5.29
CA SER A 134 -0.47 -11.93 -4.87
C SER A 134 0.19 -11.17 -6.02
N VAL A 135 0.75 -10.00 -5.73
CA VAL A 135 1.42 -9.12 -6.70
C VAL A 135 2.67 -8.49 -6.11
N VAL A 136 3.51 -7.94 -6.98
CA VAL A 136 4.66 -7.11 -6.63
C VAL A 136 4.30 -5.65 -6.79
N GLY A 137 4.48 -4.86 -5.73
CA GLY A 137 4.30 -3.41 -5.72
C GLY A 137 5.61 -2.65 -5.85
N VAL A 138 5.52 -1.44 -6.36
CA VAL A 138 6.59 -0.44 -6.30
C VAL A 138 6.11 0.75 -5.50
N THR A 139 6.82 1.05 -4.43
CA THR A 139 6.59 2.28 -3.67
C THR A 139 7.37 3.44 -4.29
N VAL A 140 6.66 4.52 -4.59
CA VAL A 140 7.24 5.75 -5.18
C VAL A 140 6.75 6.99 -4.47
N ASN A 141 7.59 8.04 -4.44
CA ASN A 141 7.18 9.39 -4.03
C ASN A 141 6.64 10.19 -5.22
N THR A 142 7.04 9.84 -6.43
CA THR A 142 6.57 10.46 -7.68
C THR A 142 5.78 9.45 -8.48
N CYS A 143 4.45 9.59 -8.50
CA CYS A 143 3.58 8.69 -9.25
C CYS A 143 3.87 8.70 -10.76
N THR A 144 3.64 7.58 -11.41
CA THR A 144 3.71 7.44 -12.86
C THR A 144 2.68 8.34 -13.53
N GLY A 145 3.15 9.19 -14.44
CA GLY A 145 2.32 10.13 -15.22
C GLY A 145 2.46 9.97 -16.72
N THR A 146 3.21 8.97 -17.18
CA THR A 146 3.39 8.69 -18.61
C THR A 146 3.46 7.19 -18.87
N ARG A 147 3.00 6.77 -20.06
CA ARG A 147 3.11 5.39 -20.51
C ARG A 147 4.55 4.89 -20.52
N TYR A 148 5.48 5.73 -20.93
CA TYR A 148 6.90 5.39 -20.93
C TYR A 148 7.39 5.01 -19.53
N LEU A 149 7.06 5.82 -18.52
CA LEU A 149 7.49 5.57 -17.14
C LEU A 149 6.82 4.31 -16.56
N SER A 150 5.55 4.06 -16.91
CA SER A 150 4.81 2.85 -16.55
C SER A 150 5.54 1.59 -17.00
N LEU A 151 5.79 1.47 -18.30
CA LEU A 151 6.47 0.32 -18.88
C LEU A 151 7.89 0.15 -18.33
N ARG A 152 8.60 1.27 -18.15
CA ARG A 152 9.96 1.26 -17.61
C ARG A 152 9.99 0.76 -16.16
N ARG A 153 9.16 1.28 -15.25
CA ARG A 153 9.10 0.84 -13.85
C ARG A 153 8.66 -0.61 -13.73
N SER A 154 7.59 -0.97 -14.45
CA SER A 154 7.11 -2.35 -14.48
C SER A 154 8.19 -3.34 -14.95
N GLY A 155 8.91 -3.02 -16.02
CA GLY A 155 10.00 -3.87 -16.53
C GLY A 155 11.22 -3.90 -15.61
N MET A 156 11.65 -2.74 -15.10
CA MET A 156 12.84 -2.60 -14.24
C MET A 156 12.70 -3.38 -12.94
N PHE A 157 11.52 -3.35 -12.31
CA PHE A 157 11.28 -3.97 -11.01
C PHE A 157 10.49 -5.27 -11.09
N ASN A 158 10.12 -5.71 -12.29
CA ASN A 158 9.16 -6.80 -12.53
C ASN A 158 7.92 -6.67 -11.66
N ALA A 159 7.37 -5.46 -11.62
CA ALA A 159 6.28 -5.09 -10.72
C ALA A 159 4.95 -4.98 -11.44
N ASP A 160 3.89 -5.17 -10.69
CA ASP A 160 2.50 -5.23 -11.17
C ASP A 160 1.74 -3.94 -10.87
N VAL A 161 1.98 -3.35 -9.68
CA VAL A 161 1.25 -2.18 -9.20
C VAL A 161 2.18 -1.11 -8.62
N GLU A 162 1.68 0.13 -8.58
CA GLU A 162 2.34 1.28 -7.98
C GLU A 162 1.61 1.73 -6.72
N THR A 163 2.36 1.93 -5.65
CA THR A 163 1.89 2.44 -4.35
C THR A 163 2.73 3.65 -3.92
N MET A 164 2.34 4.34 -2.86
CA MET A 164 3.15 5.45 -2.30
C MET A 164 3.67 5.17 -0.89
N GLU A 165 3.22 4.11 -0.21
CA GLU A 165 3.53 3.87 1.20
C GLU A 165 3.87 2.41 1.55
N GLY A 166 3.69 1.47 0.62
CA GLY A 166 3.75 0.04 0.93
C GLY A 166 5.08 -0.39 1.54
N ALA A 167 6.21 0.02 0.95
CA ALA A 167 7.54 -0.26 1.50
C ALA A 167 7.73 0.35 2.90
N ALA A 168 7.19 1.56 3.14
CA ALA A 168 7.23 2.21 4.44
C ALA A 168 6.46 1.41 5.49
N CYS A 169 5.25 0.94 5.14
CA CYS A 169 4.45 0.09 6.01
C CYS A 169 5.21 -1.17 6.42
N PHE A 170 5.77 -1.88 5.46
CA PHE A 170 6.51 -3.11 5.71
C PHE A 170 7.78 -2.88 6.56
N ALA A 171 8.55 -1.83 6.24
CA ALA A 171 9.76 -1.48 6.97
C ALA A 171 9.47 -1.16 8.44
N VAL A 172 8.45 -0.34 8.71
CA VAL A 172 8.05 0.04 10.07
C VAL A 172 7.54 -1.18 10.84
N CYS A 173 6.64 -1.97 10.27
CA CYS A 173 6.11 -3.17 10.94
C CYS A 173 7.22 -4.16 11.28
N LYS A 174 8.15 -4.41 10.36
CA LYS A 174 9.33 -5.25 10.61
C LYS A 174 10.17 -4.73 11.78
N LYS A 175 10.37 -3.41 11.86
CA LYS A 175 11.14 -2.79 12.96
C LYS A 175 10.47 -2.97 14.32
N PHE A 176 9.13 -2.94 14.37
CA PHE A 176 8.36 -3.07 15.62
C PHE A 176 7.91 -4.51 15.91
N GLY A 177 8.20 -5.48 15.05
CA GLY A 177 7.85 -6.89 15.23
C GLY A 177 6.35 -7.19 15.09
N ALA A 178 5.62 -6.35 14.38
CA ALA A 178 4.22 -6.59 14.02
C ALA A 178 4.14 -7.30 12.66
N SER A 179 3.31 -8.34 12.55
CA SER A 179 3.02 -8.95 11.24
C SER A 179 2.34 -7.95 10.32
N VAL A 180 2.66 -7.99 9.02
CA VAL A 180 2.14 -7.01 8.07
C VAL A 180 1.58 -7.64 6.81
N PHE A 181 0.40 -7.13 6.40
CA PHE A 181 -0.29 -7.47 5.17
C PHE A 181 -0.75 -6.21 4.47
N GLN A 182 -0.73 -6.21 3.15
CA GLN A 182 -1.18 -5.09 2.35
C GLN A 182 -2.17 -5.55 1.30
N PHE A 183 -3.35 -4.94 1.29
CA PHE A 183 -4.36 -5.14 0.25
C PHE A 183 -4.64 -3.81 -0.44
N ARG A 184 -4.67 -3.85 -1.75
CA ARG A 184 -4.94 -2.69 -2.58
C ARG A 184 -6.03 -3.00 -3.58
N ALA A 185 -6.92 -2.01 -3.84
CA ALA A 185 -7.81 -2.08 -4.97
C ALA A 185 -7.30 -1.19 -6.09
N VAL A 186 -7.31 -1.70 -7.30
CA VAL A 186 -6.82 -0.99 -8.48
C VAL A 186 -7.81 0.10 -8.87
N SER A 187 -7.42 1.35 -8.72
CA SER A 187 -8.25 2.51 -9.08
C SER A 187 -8.07 2.97 -10.51
N ASN A 188 -6.91 2.68 -11.11
CA ASN A 188 -6.54 3.14 -12.45
C ASN A 188 -5.38 2.32 -13.02
N ILE A 189 -5.17 2.46 -14.32
CA ILE A 189 -3.91 2.06 -14.96
C ILE A 189 -2.92 3.21 -14.79
N ALA A 190 -1.73 2.91 -14.26
CA ALA A 190 -0.63 3.87 -14.13
C ALA A 190 0.03 4.06 -15.50
N THR A 191 -0.47 4.99 -16.28
CA THR A 191 -0.05 5.32 -17.65
C THR A 191 -0.08 6.84 -17.84
N ASP A 192 -0.36 7.34 -19.04
CA ASP A 192 -0.54 8.77 -19.29
C ASP A 192 -1.66 9.31 -18.39
N ARG A 193 -1.34 10.37 -17.63
CA ARG A 193 -2.16 10.81 -16.51
C ARG A 193 -3.49 11.39 -16.95
N ASP A 194 -4.55 10.65 -16.77
CA ASP A 194 -5.94 11.10 -16.89
C ASP A 194 -6.72 10.71 -15.61
N THR A 195 -6.89 11.66 -14.71
CA THR A 195 -7.60 11.43 -13.44
C THR A 195 -9.11 11.26 -13.63
N SER A 196 -9.68 11.62 -14.77
CA SER A 196 -11.10 11.40 -15.08
C SER A 196 -11.45 9.93 -15.28
N ALA A 197 -10.44 9.13 -15.66
CA ALA A 197 -10.58 7.67 -15.84
C ALA A 197 -10.45 6.89 -14.53
N TRP A 198 -10.13 7.53 -13.40
CA TRP A 198 -9.93 6.84 -12.13
C TRP A 198 -11.26 6.40 -11.51
N LYS A 199 -11.30 5.14 -11.08
CA LYS A 199 -12.47 4.47 -10.50
C LYS A 199 -12.32 4.27 -8.99
N ILE A 200 -11.98 5.36 -8.27
CA ILE A 200 -11.71 5.30 -6.82
C ILE A 200 -12.90 4.79 -6.01
N PRO A 201 -14.15 5.25 -6.21
CA PRO A 201 -15.29 4.75 -5.46
C PRO A 201 -15.51 3.25 -5.65
N GLU A 202 -15.43 2.77 -6.88
CA GLU A 202 -15.62 1.36 -7.24
C GLU A 202 -14.51 0.49 -6.64
N ALA A 203 -13.25 0.95 -6.72
CA ALA A 203 -12.11 0.27 -6.12
C ALA A 203 -12.25 0.14 -4.60
N LEU A 204 -12.64 1.23 -3.92
CA LEU A 204 -12.85 1.19 -2.47
C LEU A 204 -14.05 0.31 -2.08
N ALA A 205 -15.11 0.28 -2.88
CA ALA A 205 -16.24 -0.63 -2.64
C ALA A 205 -15.82 -2.10 -2.74
N ALA A 206 -14.99 -2.45 -3.74
CA ALA A 206 -14.42 -3.80 -3.88
C ALA A 206 -13.51 -4.13 -2.68
N LEU A 207 -12.62 -3.22 -2.28
CA LEU A 207 -11.74 -3.40 -1.13
C LEU A 207 -12.53 -3.64 0.17
N LYS A 208 -13.66 -2.94 0.34
CA LYS A 208 -14.56 -3.16 1.47
C LYS A 208 -15.12 -4.56 1.48
N SER A 209 -15.78 -4.97 0.39
CA SER A 209 -16.50 -6.25 0.32
C SER A 209 -15.56 -7.47 0.34
N GLU A 210 -14.38 -7.36 -0.27
CA GLU A 210 -13.47 -8.48 -0.39
C GLU A 210 -12.50 -8.60 0.78
N VAL A 211 -12.13 -7.49 1.41
CA VAL A 211 -11.13 -7.50 2.49
C VAL A 211 -11.74 -7.06 3.81
N LEU A 212 -12.23 -5.81 3.92
CA LEU A 212 -12.62 -5.23 5.20
C LEU A 212 -13.76 -6.01 5.89
N ASP A 213 -14.77 -6.42 5.14
CA ASP A 213 -15.91 -7.20 5.64
C ASP A 213 -15.53 -8.68 5.94
N ASN A 214 -14.27 -9.08 5.72
CA ASN A 214 -13.72 -10.43 5.97
C ASN A 214 -12.55 -10.42 6.98
N LEU A 215 -12.32 -9.31 7.66
CA LEU A 215 -11.36 -9.19 8.79
C LEU A 215 -12.00 -9.69 10.13
#